data_b1663a727c1cae775d8c972113180a6d
#
_entry.id   b1663a727c1cae775d8c972113180a6d
#
_cell.length_a   1.000
_cell.length_b   1.000
_cell.length_c   1.000
_cell.angle_alpha   90.00
_cell.angle_beta   90.00
_cell.angle_gamma   90.00
#
_symmetry.space_group_name_H-M   'P 1'
#
loop_
_entity.id
_entity.type
_entity.pdbx_description
1 polymer ?
#
loop_
_entity_poly.entity_id
_entity_poly.type
_entity_poly.pdbx_seq_one_letter_code
_entity_poly.pdbx_strand_id
1 'polypeptide(L)'
;MSFFEWAVLIWILFAFLPAPLCVGLGMLRIIIAHRRKGNQAVSDKFPEIEILIPIKGILPDQEKILESLLQQDYPNYQVMFLIESQDDPASLLVDGLCTRFPHSRKVITGTAESCGQKNHNLVAGIRCLNRNTEIIMFCDSSNMANADWLNRITAPIRTGAVEAVTTFRAFDPRPETIWGVSQAIYAAFLLLLIVNKPKPWGGATAIARDTFNRLGVIEEWSRNVIDDLTLGNILDRAGIKILMDPRCVLRSPLPSQTLRGFVHYMDRQILFPKWTNPIIWAMTVVFYLDLALAILVTTIIVVMFLFGLVGPFLGWLSCVFLVLVFSVVMLLRQVNPFHIPVRSWLASFLPFIFVTGFVFLRSVFRNYIDWHGTKYWPGKGGVVLSAESADPVLGAGHAD
;
A
#
# COMPACT_ATOMS: atom_id res chain seq x y z
N MET A 1 23.25 26.95 -27.76
CA MET A 1 22.61 25.64 -27.56
C MET A 1 22.01 25.17 -28.88
N SER A 2 22.33 23.96 -29.27
CA SER A 2 21.69 23.31 -30.43
C SER A 2 20.22 22.97 -30.13
N PHE A 3 19.42 22.73 -31.17
CA PHE A 3 18.04 22.24 -31.01
C PHE A 3 17.98 20.93 -30.18
N PHE A 4 18.97 20.08 -30.37
CA PHE A 4 19.07 18.80 -29.64
C PHE A 4 19.31 19.05 -28.13
N GLU A 5 20.18 19.96 -27.75
CA GLU A 5 20.44 20.31 -26.35
C GLU A 5 19.20 20.89 -25.66
N TRP A 6 18.43 21.73 -26.37
CA TRP A 6 17.14 22.22 -25.85
C TRP A 6 16.13 21.10 -25.66
N ALA A 7 16.02 20.19 -26.63
CA ALA A 7 15.10 19.04 -26.54
C ALA A 7 15.43 18.14 -25.34
N VAL A 8 16.72 17.84 -25.11
CA VAL A 8 17.16 17.05 -23.96
C VAL A 8 16.89 17.78 -22.65
N LEU A 9 17.14 19.09 -22.56
CA LEU A 9 16.84 19.88 -21.36
C LEU A 9 15.34 19.83 -21.00
N ILE A 10 14.49 20.11 -21.98
CA ILE A 10 13.03 20.09 -21.80
C ILE A 10 12.56 18.70 -21.35
N TRP A 11 13.06 17.64 -22.00
CA TRP A 11 12.73 16.27 -21.64
C TRP A 11 13.15 15.92 -20.21
N ILE A 12 14.39 16.23 -19.81
CA ILE A 12 14.89 16.00 -18.45
C ILE A 12 14.04 16.73 -17.40
N LEU A 13 13.67 17.99 -17.68
CA LEU A 13 12.80 18.77 -16.78
C LEU A 13 11.43 18.11 -16.64
N PHE A 14 10.83 17.65 -17.75
CA PHE A 14 9.54 16.99 -17.72
C PHE A 14 9.57 15.65 -16.97
N ALA A 15 10.60 14.84 -17.20
CA ALA A 15 10.77 13.55 -16.53
C ALA A 15 11.05 13.70 -15.02
N PHE A 16 11.70 14.79 -14.60
CA PHE A 16 12.15 14.95 -13.22
C PHE A 16 11.17 15.72 -12.32
N LEU A 17 10.55 16.81 -12.81
CA LEU A 17 9.77 17.74 -11.98
C LEU A 17 8.65 17.09 -11.14
N PRO A 18 7.88 16.11 -11.62
CA PRO A 18 6.80 15.53 -10.83
C PRO A 18 7.27 14.84 -9.53
N ALA A 19 8.43 14.19 -9.55
CA ALA A 19 8.93 13.45 -8.39
C ALA A 19 9.31 14.36 -7.20
N PRO A 20 10.17 15.38 -7.34
CA PRO A 20 10.52 16.26 -6.22
C PRO A 20 9.34 17.10 -5.73
N LEU A 21 8.40 17.49 -6.61
CA LEU A 21 7.19 18.19 -6.19
C LEU A 21 6.33 17.29 -5.28
N CYS A 22 6.10 16.04 -5.70
CA CYS A 22 5.35 15.06 -4.90
C CYS A 22 6.03 14.80 -3.56
N VAL A 23 7.34 14.57 -3.57
CA VAL A 23 8.13 14.32 -2.36
C VAL A 23 8.11 15.53 -1.43
N GLY A 24 8.39 16.73 -1.95
CA GLY A 24 8.43 17.96 -1.15
C GLY A 24 7.09 18.30 -0.50
N LEU A 25 6.00 18.25 -1.27
CA LEU A 25 4.65 18.50 -0.75
C LEU A 25 4.23 17.44 0.28
N GLY A 26 4.51 16.16 0.02
CA GLY A 26 4.20 15.08 0.94
C GLY A 26 4.97 15.21 2.25
N MET A 27 6.27 15.49 2.21
CA MET A 27 7.08 15.73 3.41
C MET A 27 6.57 16.92 4.21
N LEU A 28 6.24 18.03 3.54
CA LEU A 28 5.69 19.22 4.21
C LEU A 28 4.39 18.87 4.95
N ARG A 29 3.49 18.10 4.34
CA ARG A 29 2.25 17.64 4.98
C ARG A 29 2.50 16.73 6.17
N ILE A 30 3.46 15.81 6.08
CA ILE A 30 3.87 14.95 7.20
C ILE A 30 4.39 15.82 8.37
N ILE A 31 5.28 16.79 8.09
CA ILE A 31 5.82 17.71 9.10
C ILE A 31 4.70 18.50 9.76
N ILE A 32 3.76 19.05 8.98
CA ILE A 32 2.62 19.81 9.50
C ILE A 32 1.74 18.91 10.38
N ALA A 33 1.47 17.66 9.96
CA ALA A 33 0.66 16.72 10.73
C ALA A 33 1.31 16.40 12.10
N HIS A 34 2.64 16.22 12.13
CA HIS A 34 3.37 15.96 13.38
C HIS A 34 3.44 17.20 14.28
N ARG A 35 3.53 18.42 13.73
CA ARG A 35 3.53 19.68 14.51
C ARG A 35 2.16 20.00 15.13
N ARG A 36 1.07 19.55 14.53
CA ARG A 36 -0.30 19.72 15.05
C ARG A 36 -0.64 18.82 16.23
N LYS A 37 0.33 18.21 16.89
CA LYS A 37 0.17 17.29 18.03
C LYS A 37 -0.68 17.83 19.20
N GLY A 38 -0.82 19.15 19.34
CA GLY A 38 -1.49 19.78 20.49
C GLY A 38 -3.00 20.03 20.34
N ASN A 39 -3.60 19.92 19.16
CA ASN A 39 -4.96 20.35 18.89
C ASN A 39 -5.90 19.24 18.37
N GLN A 40 -5.63 17.98 18.67
CA GLN A 40 -6.69 16.99 18.45
C GLN A 40 -7.73 17.20 19.56
N ALA A 41 -8.94 17.59 19.17
CA ALA A 41 -10.08 17.54 20.07
C ALA A 41 -10.16 16.12 20.63
N VAL A 42 -9.90 15.99 21.92
CA VAL A 42 -10.03 14.72 22.63
C VAL A 42 -11.54 14.47 22.72
N SER A 43 -12.00 13.46 22.03
CA SER A 43 -13.36 12.99 22.24
C SER A 43 -13.38 12.04 23.41
N ASP A 44 -14.16 12.34 24.44
CA ASP A 44 -14.39 11.43 25.58
C ASP A 44 -15.34 10.27 25.21
N LYS A 45 -15.84 10.25 23.96
CA LYS A 45 -16.66 9.15 23.46
C LYS A 45 -15.77 8.03 22.92
N PHE A 46 -16.03 6.82 23.36
CA PHE A 46 -15.37 5.59 22.90
C PHE A 46 -16.42 4.65 22.29
N PRO A 47 -16.91 4.95 21.06
CA PRO A 47 -17.84 4.10 20.36
C PRO A 47 -17.27 2.71 20.15
N GLU A 48 -18.12 1.71 19.99
CA GLU A 48 -17.68 0.34 19.71
C GLU A 48 -17.05 0.26 18.32
N ILE A 49 -15.81 -0.29 18.27
CA ILE A 49 -15.05 -0.50 17.04
C ILE A 49 -14.89 -2.00 16.80
N GLU A 50 -15.12 -2.45 15.59
CA GLU A 50 -14.70 -3.79 15.16
C GLU A 50 -13.59 -3.70 14.13
N ILE A 51 -12.47 -4.41 14.42
CA ILE A 51 -11.33 -4.56 13.51
C ILE A 51 -11.51 -5.86 12.73
N LEU A 52 -11.64 -5.77 11.42
CA LEU A 52 -11.78 -6.91 10.51
C LEU A 52 -10.42 -7.21 9.89
N ILE A 53 -9.93 -8.42 10.13
CA ILE A 53 -8.59 -8.87 9.70
C ILE A 53 -8.71 -10.12 8.85
N PRO A 54 -8.72 -10.01 7.49
CA PRO A 54 -8.61 -11.15 6.62
C PRO A 54 -7.22 -11.79 6.77
N ILE A 55 -7.19 -13.11 6.92
CA ILE A 55 -5.95 -13.90 7.07
C ILE A 55 -5.98 -15.06 6.09
N LYS A 56 -4.83 -15.34 5.45
CA LYS A 56 -4.57 -16.55 4.66
C LYS A 56 -3.13 -17.00 4.88
N GLY A 57 -2.96 -18.23 5.36
CA GLY A 57 -1.64 -18.79 5.68
C GLY A 57 -0.98 -18.10 6.89
N ILE A 58 0.27 -18.46 7.17
CA ILE A 58 1.06 -17.92 8.27
C ILE A 58 2.30 -17.20 7.73
N LEU A 59 2.50 -15.98 8.17
CA LEU A 59 3.70 -15.18 7.93
C LEU A 59 4.70 -15.37 9.08
N PRO A 60 6.00 -15.14 8.86
CA PRO A 60 6.95 -15.02 9.95
C PRO A 60 6.49 -13.98 10.98
N ASP A 61 6.67 -14.27 12.26
CA ASP A 61 6.23 -13.42 13.39
C ASP A 61 4.73 -13.08 13.40
N GLN A 62 3.88 -13.85 12.71
CA GLN A 62 2.44 -13.59 12.57
C GLN A 62 1.74 -13.40 13.91
N GLU A 63 2.10 -14.19 14.92
CA GLU A 63 1.51 -14.10 16.26
C GLU A 63 1.75 -12.72 16.88
N LYS A 64 3.00 -12.24 16.89
CA LYS A 64 3.35 -10.90 17.40
C LYS A 64 2.65 -9.77 16.64
N ILE A 65 2.51 -9.94 15.33
CA ILE A 65 1.81 -8.97 14.49
C ILE A 65 0.35 -8.87 14.94
N LEU A 66 -0.35 -10.00 15.06
CA LEU A 66 -1.75 -10.02 15.46
C LEU A 66 -1.95 -9.59 16.91
N GLU A 67 -1.04 -9.96 17.82
CA GLU A 67 -1.07 -9.49 19.21
C GLU A 67 -1.00 -7.98 19.32
N SER A 68 -0.23 -7.31 18.45
CA SER A 68 -0.16 -5.85 18.45
C SER A 68 -1.51 -5.18 18.12
N LEU A 69 -2.38 -5.85 17.37
CA LEU A 69 -3.73 -5.38 17.07
C LEU A 69 -4.74 -5.75 18.17
N LEU A 70 -4.43 -6.79 18.95
CA LEU A 70 -5.23 -7.23 20.10
C LEU A 70 -4.89 -6.48 21.41
N GLN A 71 -3.79 -5.74 21.43
CA GLN A 71 -3.30 -5.00 22.62
C GLN A 71 -3.36 -3.49 22.39
N GLN A 72 -4.54 -3.00 21.97
CA GLN A 72 -4.74 -1.57 21.73
C GLN A 72 -5.25 -0.86 22.98
N ASP A 73 -4.73 0.33 23.22
CA ASP A 73 -5.17 1.22 24.29
C ASP A 73 -6.49 1.92 23.87
N TYR A 74 -7.54 1.11 23.77
CA TYR A 74 -8.89 1.54 23.45
C TYR A 74 -9.91 0.69 24.24
N PRO A 75 -10.83 1.29 25.01
CA PRO A 75 -11.65 0.54 25.99
C PRO A 75 -12.75 -0.31 25.35
N ASN A 76 -13.21 -0.01 24.16
CA ASN A 76 -14.42 -0.60 23.56
C ASN A 76 -14.18 -1.04 22.11
N TYR A 77 -13.43 -2.14 21.91
CA TYR A 77 -13.21 -2.70 20.60
C TYR A 77 -13.25 -4.22 20.60
N GLN A 78 -13.50 -4.77 19.43
CA GLN A 78 -13.48 -6.19 19.12
C GLN A 78 -12.58 -6.45 17.92
N VAL A 79 -11.99 -7.64 17.82
CA VAL A 79 -11.21 -8.07 16.66
C VAL A 79 -11.84 -9.31 16.04
N MET A 80 -12.06 -9.26 14.75
CA MET A 80 -12.64 -10.37 13.97
C MET A 80 -11.62 -10.87 12.95
N PHE A 81 -11.12 -12.07 13.15
CA PHE A 81 -10.26 -12.77 12.22
C PHE A 81 -11.09 -13.50 11.17
N LEU A 82 -10.87 -13.19 9.91
CA LEU A 82 -11.65 -13.70 8.78
C LEU A 82 -10.79 -14.69 8.00
N ILE A 83 -11.14 -15.97 8.06
CA ILE A 83 -10.37 -17.07 7.47
C ILE A 83 -11.27 -17.82 6.48
N GLU A 84 -10.72 -18.16 5.31
CA GLU A 84 -11.44 -18.84 4.25
C GLU A 84 -11.93 -20.24 4.68
N SER A 85 -11.06 -21.04 5.32
CA SER A 85 -11.33 -22.43 5.70
C SER A 85 -10.76 -22.74 7.07
N GLN A 86 -11.37 -23.70 7.76
CA GLN A 86 -10.84 -24.26 9.00
C GLN A 86 -9.47 -24.96 8.79
N ASP A 87 -9.21 -25.43 7.58
CA ASP A 87 -7.96 -26.11 7.21
C ASP A 87 -6.82 -25.12 6.90
N ASP A 88 -7.09 -23.80 6.89
CA ASP A 88 -6.03 -22.81 6.71
C ASP A 88 -5.02 -22.89 7.86
N PRO A 89 -3.71 -22.88 7.58
CA PRO A 89 -2.66 -22.93 8.60
C PRO A 89 -2.82 -21.88 9.70
N ALA A 90 -3.38 -20.70 9.39
CA ALA A 90 -3.63 -19.64 10.36
C ALA A 90 -4.75 -19.98 11.36
N SER A 91 -5.62 -20.95 11.07
CA SER A 91 -6.78 -21.24 11.89
C SER A 91 -6.42 -21.63 13.32
N LEU A 92 -5.43 -22.49 13.49
CA LEU A 92 -4.96 -22.93 14.83
C LEU A 92 -4.32 -21.77 15.63
N LEU A 93 -3.51 -20.95 14.96
CA LEU A 93 -2.92 -19.75 15.59
C LEU A 93 -4.02 -18.81 16.10
N VAL A 94 -5.03 -18.56 15.27
CA VAL A 94 -6.15 -17.67 15.61
C VAL A 94 -6.98 -18.24 16.76
N ASP A 95 -7.21 -19.56 16.84
CA ASP A 95 -7.87 -20.18 17.99
C ASP A 95 -7.13 -19.95 19.30
N GLY A 96 -5.79 -20.06 19.28
CA GLY A 96 -4.94 -19.74 20.42
C GLY A 96 -5.06 -18.27 20.83
N LEU A 97 -5.09 -17.35 19.87
CA LEU A 97 -5.27 -15.92 20.13
C LEU A 97 -6.66 -15.61 20.70
N CYS A 98 -7.73 -16.18 20.14
CA CYS A 98 -9.09 -15.98 20.64
C CYS A 98 -9.27 -16.51 22.07
N THR A 99 -8.56 -17.57 22.44
CA THR A 99 -8.57 -18.09 23.83
C THR A 99 -7.89 -17.12 24.81
N ARG A 100 -6.79 -16.46 24.38
CA ARG A 100 -6.06 -15.50 25.23
C ARG A 100 -6.67 -14.11 25.28
N PHE A 101 -7.38 -13.71 24.21
CA PHE A 101 -7.96 -12.38 24.04
C PHE A 101 -9.48 -12.48 23.83
N PRO A 102 -10.30 -12.47 24.91
CA PRO A 102 -11.77 -12.69 24.84
C PRO A 102 -12.54 -11.67 23.98
N HIS A 103 -11.93 -10.53 23.65
CA HIS A 103 -12.50 -9.52 22.76
C HIS A 103 -12.17 -9.81 21.28
N SER A 104 -11.75 -11.02 20.97
CA SER A 104 -11.52 -11.47 19.61
C SER A 104 -12.32 -12.72 19.24
N ARG A 105 -12.63 -12.88 17.97
CA ARG A 105 -13.32 -14.04 17.45
C ARG A 105 -12.84 -14.41 16.05
N LYS A 106 -12.99 -15.68 15.71
CA LYS A 106 -12.75 -16.22 14.37
C LYS A 106 -14.06 -16.39 13.62
N VAL A 107 -14.06 -16.06 12.33
CA VAL A 107 -15.17 -16.33 11.40
C VAL A 107 -14.63 -17.09 10.20
N ILE A 108 -15.19 -18.26 9.95
CA ILE A 108 -14.92 -19.02 8.72
C ILE A 108 -15.86 -18.49 7.65
N THR A 109 -15.28 -17.95 6.58
CA THR A 109 -15.99 -17.16 5.57
C THR A 109 -16.41 -18.00 4.35
N GLY A 110 -15.74 -19.12 4.10
CA GLY A 110 -15.90 -19.91 2.88
C GLY A 110 -15.13 -19.34 1.70
N THR A 111 -15.16 -20.05 0.60
CA THR A 111 -14.48 -19.72 -0.66
C THR A 111 -15.30 -18.70 -1.46
N ALA A 112 -14.62 -17.72 -2.04
CA ALA A 112 -15.25 -16.71 -2.89
C ALA A 112 -15.64 -17.31 -4.27
N GLU A 113 -16.85 -17.01 -4.73
CA GLU A 113 -17.34 -17.46 -6.04
C GLU A 113 -17.35 -16.35 -7.09
N SER A 114 -17.64 -15.10 -6.68
CA SER A 114 -17.92 -13.99 -7.61
C SER A 114 -17.08 -12.73 -7.39
N CYS A 115 -16.19 -12.75 -6.40
CA CYS A 115 -15.31 -11.62 -6.06
C CYS A 115 -13.93 -12.11 -5.62
N GLY A 116 -13.04 -11.18 -5.28
CA GLY A 116 -11.76 -11.54 -4.65
C GLY A 116 -11.95 -12.14 -3.26
N GLN A 117 -11.15 -13.14 -2.87
CA GLN A 117 -11.27 -13.80 -1.58
C GLN A 117 -11.21 -12.81 -0.40
N LYS A 118 -10.34 -11.79 -0.46
CA LYS A 118 -10.29 -10.75 0.57
C LYS A 118 -11.62 -10.01 0.70
N ASN A 119 -12.23 -9.63 -0.42
CA ASN A 119 -13.52 -8.95 -0.43
C ASN A 119 -14.62 -9.85 0.13
N HIS A 120 -14.63 -11.13 -0.26
CA HIS A 120 -15.56 -12.12 0.29
C HIS A 120 -15.44 -12.21 1.82
N ASN A 121 -14.22 -12.34 2.33
CA ASN A 121 -13.94 -12.38 3.75
C ASN A 121 -14.46 -11.11 4.46
N LEU A 122 -14.16 -9.93 3.92
CA LEU A 122 -14.62 -8.66 4.50
C LEU A 122 -16.15 -8.55 4.50
N VAL A 123 -16.82 -8.92 3.40
CA VAL A 123 -18.30 -8.92 3.32
C VAL A 123 -18.90 -9.88 4.33
N ALA A 124 -18.34 -11.08 4.49
CA ALA A 124 -18.78 -12.03 5.51
C ALA A 124 -18.60 -11.47 6.94
N GLY A 125 -17.45 -10.83 7.21
CA GLY A 125 -17.18 -10.17 8.49
C GLY A 125 -18.16 -9.03 8.78
N ILE A 126 -18.47 -8.18 7.80
CA ILE A 126 -19.43 -7.09 7.96
C ILE A 126 -20.83 -7.60 8.32
N ARG A 127 -21.25 -8.72 7.76
CA ARG A 127 -22.54 -9.37 8.12
C ARG A 127 -22.57 -9.92 9.54
N CYS A 128 -21.39 -10.16 10.13
CA CYS A 128 -21.21 -10.65 11.50
C CYS A 128 -20.94 -9.54 12.53
N LEU A 129 -20.97 -8.25 12.12
CA LEU A 129 -20.72 -7.13 13.05
C LEU A 129 -21.74 -7.10 14.18
N ASN A 130 -21.29 -6.72 15.36
CA ASN A 130 -22.16 -6.46 16.49
C ASN A 130 -23.16 -5.35 16.16
N ARG A 131 -24.33 -5.39 16.81
CA ARG A 131 -25.38 -4.36 16.57
C ARG A 131 -24.90 -2.97 16.96
N ASN A 132 -24.08 -2.87 17.99
CA ASN A 132 -23.61 -1.60 18.57
C ASN A 132 -22.34 -1.07 17.91
N THR A 133 -21.72 -1.78 16.98
CA THR A 133 -20.54 -1.30 16.27
C THR A 133 -20.86 0.00 15.53
N GLU A 134 -20.10 1.04 15.85
CA GLU A 134 -20.25 2.36 15.25
C GLU A 134 -19.13 2.67 14.23
N ILE A 135 -17.95 2.08 14.40
CA ILE A 135 -16.81 2.26 13.49
C ILE A 135 -16.32 0.88 13.03
N ILE A 136 -16.18 0.74 11.73
CA ILE A 136 -15.57 -0.44 11.10
C ILE A 136 -14.12 -0.12 10.79
N MET A 137 -13.20 -0.98 11.23
CA MET A 137 -11.78 -0.86 10.94
C MET A 137 -11.30 -2.05 10.10
N PHE A 138 -10.84 -1.80 8.88
CA PHE A 138 -10.20 -2.80 8.04
C PHE A 138 -8.70 -2.79 8.30
N CYS A 139 -8.09 -3.95 8.52
CA CYS A 139 -6.65 -4.07 8.75
C CYS A 139 -6.09 -5.35 8.11
N ASP A 140 -4.95 -5.25 7.43
CA ASP A 140 -4.22 -6.42 6.93
C ASP A 140 -3.50 -7.14 8.07
N SER A 141 -3.46 -8.47 7.99
CA SER A 141 -2.80 -9.34 8.98
C SER A 141 -1.27 -9.24 9.01
N SER A 142 -0.65 -8.46 8.11
CA SER A 142 0.80 -8.26 8.01
C SER A 142 1.31 -6.98 8.64
N ASN A 143 0.45 -6.23 9.34
CA ASN A 143 0.78 -4.92 9.89
C ASN A 143 0.81 -4.92 11.41
N MET A 144 1.89 -4.40 11.99
CA MET A 144 2.02 -4.16 13.43
C MET A 144 1.61 -2.73 13.78
N ALA A 145 0.84 -2.58 14.85
CA ALA A 145 0.40 -1.30 15.39
C ALA A 145 1.07 -0.99 16.72
N ASN A 146 1.25 0.30 17.04
CA ASN A 146 1.55 0.73 18.40
C ASN A 146 0.27 0.65 19.26
N ALA A 147 0.40 0.55 20.58
CA ALA A 147 -0.75 0.42 21.48
C ALA A 147 -1.78 1.56 21.36
N ASP A 148 -1.35 2.78 21.07
CA ASP A 148 -2.21 3.95 20.92
C ASP A 148 -2.79 4.17 19.49
N TRP A 149 -2.47 3.26 18.56
CA TRP A 149 -2.81 3.43 17.14
C TRP A 149 -4.31 3.50 16.89
N LEU A 150 -5.10 2.56 17.46
CA LEU A 150 -6.56 2.53 17.26
C LEU A 150 -7.22 3.80 17.79
N ASN A 151 -6.79 4.28 18.93
CA ASN A 151 -7.27 5.53 19.53
C ASN A 151 -6.98 6.73 18.63
N ARG A 152 -5.78 6.79 18.04
CA ARG A 152 -5.37 7.90 17.16
C ARG A 152 -6.09 7.88 15.83
N ILE A 153 -6.11 6.74 15.13
CA ILE A 153 -6.68 6.66 13.77
C ILE A 153 -8.19 6.91 13.76
N THR A 154 -8.88 6.55 14.84
CA THR A 154 -10.34 6.74 14.94
C THR A 154 -10.76 8.09 15.54
N ALA A 155 -9.84 8.84 16.15
CA ALA A 155 -10.14 10.13 16.77
C ALA A 155 -10.88 11.13 15.86
N PRO A 156 -10.51 11.31 14.56
CA PRO A 156 -11.22 12.23 13.68
C PRO A 156 -12.67 11.80 13.37
N ILE A 157 -12.96 10.49 13.36
CA ILE A 157 -14.33 9.98 13.20
C ILE A 157 -15.12 10.23 14.48
N ARG A 158 -14.56 9.93 15.65
CA ARG A 158 -15.18 10.11 16.96
C ARG A 158 -15.54 11.57 17.27
N THR A 159 -14.78 12.51 16.72
CA THR A 159 -15.08 13.95 16.82
C THR A 159 -16.04 14.45 15.77
N GLY A 160 -16.47 13.61 14.82
CA GLY A 160 -17.32 14.00 13.70
C GLY A 160 -16.63 14.89 12.65
N ALA A 161 -15.29 14.99 12.68
CA ALA A 161 -14.55 15.81 11.73
C ALA A 161 -14.53 15.20 10.32
N VAL A 162 -14.54 13.88 10.22
CA VAL A 162 -14.59 13.11 8.96
C VAL A 162 -15.35 11.81 9.16
N GLU A 163 -15.83 11.22 8.06
CA GLU A 163 -16.54 9.94 8.06
C GLU A 163 -15.60 8.74 7.82
N ALA A 164 -14.41 8.99 7.28
CA ALA A 164 -13.43 7.94 7.02
C ALA A 164 -11.98 8.44 7.23
N VAL A 165 -11.13 7.55 7.76
CA VAL A 165 -9.71 7.80 7.99
C VAL A 165 -8.91 6.62 7.47
N THR A 166 -7.76 6.90 6.88
CA THR A 166 -6.80 5.88 6.47
C THR A 166 -5.40 6.23 6.96
N THR A 167 -4.51 5.28 6.89
CA THR A 167 -3.07 5.47 7.00
C THR A 167 -2.37 4.65 5.92
N PHE A 168 -1.09 4.41 6.08
CA PHE A 168 -0.31 3.54 5.22
C PHE A 168 0.70 2.74 6.04
N ARG A 169 1.51 1.93 5.37
CA ARG A 169 2.59 1.15 6.00
C ARG A 169 3.96 1.68 5.63
N ALA A 170 4.93 1.36 6.49
CA ALA A 170 6.33 1.39 6.18
C ALA A 170 6.94 -0.01 6.37
N PHE A 171 7.67 -0.49 5.39
CA PHE A 171 8.36 -1.78 5.49
C PHE A 171 9.62 -1.66 6.34
N ASP A 172 9.82 -2.68 7.19
CA ASP A 172 11.03 -2.91 7.96
C ASP A 172 11.70 -4.19 7.48
N PRO A 173 12.54 -4.12 6.41
CA PRO A 173 13.19 -5.29 5.86
C PRO A 173 14.28 -5.82 6.81
N ARG A 174 14.12 -7.05 7.28
CA ARG A 174 15.08 -7.75 8.17
C ARG A 174 15.20 -9.22 7.76
N PRO A 175 16.30 -9.66 7.15
CA PRO A 175 17.52 -8.92 6.76
C PRO A 175 17.28 -7.93 5.61
N GLU A 176 18.18 -6.93 5.50
CA GLU A 176 18.15 -5.91 4.46
C GLU A 176 18.62 -6.46 3.12
N THR A 177 17.75 -7.15 2.39
CA THR A 177 18.03 -7.57 1.02
C THR A 177 17.77 -6.42 0.03
N ILE A 178 18.39 -6.47 -1.14
CA ILE A 178 18.16 -5.48 -2.22
C ILE A 178 16.67 -5.34 -2.50
N TRP A 179 15.94 -6.44 -2.59
CA TRP A 179 14.52 -6.45 -2.95
C TRP A 179 13.61 -6.03 -1.79
N GLY A 180 13.98 -6.36 -0.55
CA GLY A 180 13.28 -5.86 0.63
C GLY A 180 13.39 -4.34 0.77
N VAL A 181 14.58 -3.79 0.56
CA VAL A 181 14.81 -2.35 0.56
C VAL A 181 14.15 -1.68 -0.65
N SER A 182 14.15 -2.30 -1.83
CA SER A 182 13.40 -1.83 -3.01
C SER A 182 11.90 -1.71 -2.72
N GLN A 183 11.33 -2.67 -2.00
CA GLN A 183 9.92 -2.63 -1.58
C GLN A 183 9.66 -1.50 -0.56
N ALA A 184 10.62 -1.24 0.34
CA ALA A 184 10.54 -0.10 1.27
C ALA A 184 10.64 1.26 0.55
N ILE A 185 11.47 1.40 -0.50
CA ILE A 185 11.54 2.59 -1.36
C ILE A 185 10.19 2.84 -2.03
N TYR A 186 9.58 1.79 -2.61
CA TYR A 186 8.26 1.90 -3.24
C TYR A 186 7.19 2.34 -2.25
N ALA A 187 7.14 1.73 -1.06
CA ALA A 187 6.18 2.10 -0.03
C ALA A 187 6.36 3.54 0.47
N ALA A 188 7.60 4.02 0.63
CA ALA A 188 7.88 5.40 1.01
C ALA A 188 7.36 6.39 -0.06
N PHE A 189 7.52 6.06 -1.35
CA PHE A 189 6.96 6.86 -2.43
C PHE A 189 5.42 6.85 -2.42
N LEU A 190 4.79 5.67 -2.27
CA LEU A 190 3.32 5.56 -2.18
C LEU A 190 2.76 6.29 -0.97
N LEU A 191 3.43 6.24 0.19
CA LEU A 191 3.03 7.00 1.38
C LEU A 191 2.92 8.49 1.06
N LEU A 192 3.90 9.06 0.35
CA LEU A 192 3.87 10.47 -0.05
C LEU A 192 2.75 10.75 -1.05
N LEU A 193 2.46 9.85 -1.98
CA LEU A 193 1.33 9.99 -2.89
C LEU A 193 0.00 10.02 -2.13
N ILE A 194 -0.21 9.08 -1.20
CA ILE A 194 -1.43 8.97 -0.40
C ILE A 194 -1.58 10.17 0.56
N VAL A 195 -0.50 10.68 1.13
CA VAL A 195 -0.52 11.92 1.93
C VAL A 195 -0.94 13.11 1.09
N ASN A 196 -0.52 13.17 -0.17
CA ASN A 196 -0.87 14.26 -1.10
C ASN A 196 -2.30 14.15 -1.62
N LYS A 197 -2.76 12.93 -1.92
CA LYS A 197 -4.09 12.63 -2.43
C LYS A 197 -4.67 11.43 -1.65
N PRO A 198 -5.30 11.66 -0.48
CA PRO A 198 -5.81 10.59 0.36
C PRO A 198 -6.76 9.67 -0.38
N LYS A 199 -6.52 8.36 -0.23
CA LYS A 199 -7.37 7.27 -0.71
C LYS A 199 -7.38 6.18 0.35
N PRO A 200 -8.45 5.39 0.47
CA PRO A 200 -8.44 4.22 1.34
C PRO A 200 -7.27 3.32 1.00
N TRP A 201 -6.68 2.75 2.01
CA TRP A 201 -5.72 1.67 1.88
C TRP A 201 -6.26 0.43 2.60
N GLY A 202 -6.39 -0.69 1.90
CA GLY A 202 -6.98 -1.92 2.43
C GLY A 202 -6.26 -2.52 3.63
N GLY A 203 -5.04 -2.05 3.92
CA GLY A 203 -4.27 -2.47 5.09
C GLY A 203 -4.56 -1.69 6.37
N ALA A 204 -5.21 -0.51 6.28
CA ALA A 204 -5.69 0.24 7.46
C ALA A 204 -6.64 1.38 7.04
N THR A 205 -7.93 1.13 7.10
CA THR A 205 -8.97 2.14 6.85
C THR A 205 -10.09 2.00 7.86
N ALA A 206 -10.38 3.08 8.59
CA ALA A 206 -11.54 3.20 9.47
C ALA A 206 -12.65 3.99 8.78
N ILE A 207 -13.89 3.57 8.94
CA ILE A 207 -15.08 4.24 8.39
C ILE A 207 -16.24 4.16 9.38
N ALA A 208 -17.02 5.22 9.49
CA ALA A 208 -18.27 5.20 10.24
C ALA A 208 -19.24 4.17 9.61
N ARG A 209 -19.83 3.31 10.44
CA ARG A 209 -20.72 2.22 9.97
C ARG A 209 -21.90 2.74 9.17
N ASP A 210 -22.52 3.84 9.63
CA ASP A 210 -23.67 4.44 8.92
C ASP A 210 -23.28 4.90 7.52
N THR A 211 -22.09 5.49 7.38
CA THR A 211 -21.55 5.89 6.08
C THR A 211 -21.30 4.67 5.20
N PHE A 212 -20.67 3.62 5.73
CA PHE A 212 -20.41 2.39 5.00
C PHE A 212 -21.73 1.77 4.47
N ASN A 213 -22.75 1.67 5.34
CA ASN A 213 -24.05 1.10 4.98
C ASN A 213 -24.77 1.95 3.92
N ARG A 214 -24.76 3.28 4.09
CA ARG A 214 -25.41 4.24 3.16
C ARG A 214 -24.83 4.17 1.75
N LEU A 215 -23.56 3.81 1.62
CA LEU A 215 -22.83 3.80 0.35
C LEU A 215 -22.99 2.50 -0.45
N GLY A 216 -23.62 1.46 0.08
CA GLY A 216 -23.80 0.20 -0.61
C GLY A 216 -22.49 -0.51 -0.96
N VAL A 217 -21.49 -0.43 -0.07
CA VAL A 217 -20.14 -0.97 -0.33
C VAL A 217 -20.16 -2.49 -0.49
N ILE A 218 -21.05 -3.19 0.24
CA ILE A 218 -21.17 -4.65 0.19
C ILE A 218 -21.47 -5.13 -1.23
N GLU A 219 -22.39 -4.48 -1.94
CA GLU A 219 -22.82 -4.82 -3.29
C GLU A 219 -21.65 -4.71 -4.28
N GLU A 220 -20.85 -3.65 -4.14
CA GLU A 220 -19.68 -3.46 -4.99
C GLU A 220 -18.57 -4.47 -4.66
N TRP A 221 -18.29 -4.71 -3.38
CA TRP A 221 -17.25 -5.65 -2.96
C TRP A 221 -17.60 -7.10 -3.30
N SER A 222 -18.89 -7.47 -3.28
CA SER A 222 -19.37 -8.82 -3.62
C SER A 222 -19.09 -9.23 -5.07
N ARG A 223 -18.64 -8.32 -5.93
CA ARG A 223 -18.31 -8.59 -7.34
C ARG A 223 -16.93 -8.12 -7.77
N ASN A 224 -16.19 -7.44 -6.88
CA ASN A 224 -14.88 -6.87 -7.20
C ASN A 224 -13.73 -7.68 -6.61
N VAL A 225 -12.56 -7.58 -7.26
CA VAL A 225 -11.32 -8.20 -6.75
C VAL A 225 -10.65 -7.29 -5.71
N ILE A 226 -10.78 -5.96 -5.84
CA ILE A 226 -10.00 -4.96 -5.14
C ILE A 226 -10.89 -4.22 -4.14
N ASP A 227 -10.55 -4.27 -2.85
CA ASP A 227 -11.30 -3.64 -1.77
C ASP A 227 -11.11 -2.11 -1.73
N ASP A 228 -9.89 -1.65 -1.58
CA ASP A 228 -9.54 -0.26 -1.26
C ASP A 228 -9.78 0.72 -2.42
N LEU A 229 -9.30 0.41 -3.63
CA LEU A 229 -9.54 1.28 -4.79
C LEU A 229 -11.04 1.34 -5.14
N THR A 230 -11.78 0.24 -4.94
CA THR A 230 -13.23 0.21 -5.11
C THR A 230 -13.91 1.11 -4.08
N LEU A 231 -13.56 0.99 -2.79
CA LEU A 231 -14.04 1.88 -1.74
C LEU A 231 -13.69 3.35 -2.04
N GLY A 232 -12.47 3.62 -2.51
CA GLY A 232 -12.02 4.94 -2.91
C GLY A 232 -12.90 5.56 -4.00
N ASN A 233 -13.24 4.78 -5.01
CA ASN A 233 -14.14 5.24 -6.09
C ASN A 233 -15.57 5.48 -5.60
N ILE A 234 -16.06 4.69 -4.64
CA ILE A 234 -17.37 4.90 -4.01
C ILE A 234 -17.38 6.20 -3.22
N LEU A 235 -16.38 6.43 -2.36
CA LEU A 235 -16.25 7.66 -1.57
C LEU A 235 -16.15 8.90 -2.46
N ASP A 236 -15.36 8.83 -3.55
CA ASP A 236 -15.24 9.94 -4.50
C ASP A 236 -16.58 10.28 -5.16
N ARG A 237 -17.33 9.26 -5.62
CA ARG A 237 -18.67 9.46 -6.21
C ARG A 237 -19.66 10.07 -5.24
N ALA A 238 -19.55 9.74 -3.96
CA ALA A 238 -20.38 10.29 -2.89
C ALA A 238 -19.91 11.65 -2.37
N GLY A 239 -18.78 12.19 -2.85
CA GLY A 239 -18.19 13.44 -2.37
C GLY A 239 -17.62 13.36 -0.95
N ILE A 240 -17.43 12.15 -0.40
CA ILE A 240 -16.92 11.94 0.95
C ILE A 240 -15.40 12.00 0.94
N LYS A 241 -14.85 12.90 1.77
CA LYS A 241 -13.42 13.06 1.93
C LYS A 241 -12.88 12.07 2.98
N ILE A 242 -11.84 11.35 2.61
CA ILE A 242 -11.06 10.53 3.55
C ILE A 242 -9.87 11.31 4.08
N LEU A 243 -9.61 11.23 5.38
CA LEU A 243 -8.40 11.77 6.00
C LEU A 243 -7.29 10.73 5.98
N MET A 244 -6.09 11.10 5.55
CA MET A 244 -4.88 10.31 5.73
C MET A 244 -4.10 10.85 6.93
N ASP A 245 -3.89 10.01 7.97
CA ASP A 245 -3.08 10.40 9.13
C ASP A 245 -1.69 9.74 9.08
N PRO A 246 -0.63 10.50 8.71
CA PRO A 246 0.73 9.96 8.61
C PRO A 246 1.36 9.62 9.97
N ARG A 247 0.74 9.99 11.09
CA ARG A 247 1.21 9.66 12.44
C ARG A 247 0.82 8.23 12.84
N CYS A 248 -0.12 7.64 12.12
CA CYS A 248 -0.66 6.30 12.35
C CYS A 248 -0.03 5.24 11.42
N VAL A 249 1.08 5.55 10.75
CA VAL A 249 1.78 4.62 9.85
C VAL A 249 2.12 3.32 10.57
N LEU A 250 1.70 2.20 9.97
CA LEU A 250 1.91 0.85 10.51
C LEU A 250 3.29 0.31 10.12
N ARG A 251 3.85 -0.52 10.97
CA ARG A 251 5.05 -1.29 10.67
C ARG A 251 4.65 -2.57 9.95
N SER A 252 5.22 -2.83 8.77
CA SER A 252 5.13 -4.12 8.10
C SER A 252 6.50 -4.81 8.16
N PRO A 253 6.71 -5.77 9.06
CA PRO A 253 7.91 -6.58 9.05
C PRO A 253 8.03 -7.26 7.68
N LEU A 254 9.22 -7.20 7.09
CA LEU A 254 9.48 -7.80 5.80
C LEU A 254 10.66 -8.78 5.95
N PRO A 255 10.39 -10.09 5.97
CA PRO A 255 11.45 -11.08 5.98
C PRO A 255 12.27 -11.01 4.69
N SER A 256 13.27 -11.85 4.57
CA SER A 256 14.14 -11.89 3.39
C SER A 256 13.31 -11.91 2.10
N GLN A 257 13.38 -10.82 1.33
CA GLN A 257 12.66 -10.69 0.07
C GLN A 257 13.55 -11.09 -1.11
N THR A 258 13.00 -11.86 -2.03
CA THR A 258 13.65 -12.29 -3.27
C THR A 258 13.24 -11.40 -4.44
N LEU A 259 13.97 -11.46 -5.57
CA LEU A 259 13.56 -10.80 -6.82
C LEU A 259 12.17 -11.28 -7.26
N ARG A 260 11.90 -12.59 -7.21
CA ARG A 260 10.61 -13.15 -7.61
C ARG A 260 9.47 -12.63 -6.73
N GLY A 261 9.65 -12.63 -5.40
CA GLY A 261 8.68 -12.10 -4.46
C GLY A 261 8.44 -10.61 -4.65
N PHE A 262 9.52 -9.81 -4.87
CA PHE A 262 9.40 -8.39 -5.18
C PHE A 262 8.61 -8.14 -6.48
N VAL A 263 8.92 -8.88 -7.55
CA VAL A 263 8.19 -8.78 -8.83
C VAL A 263 6.72 -9.15 -8.65
N HIS A 264 6.42 -10.24 -7.93
CA HIS A 264 5.04 -10.66 -7.65
C HIS A 264 4.27 -9.61 -6.82
N TYR A 265 4.92 -9.03 -5.79
CA TYR A 265 4.36 -7.92 -5.04
C TYR A 265 4.06 -6.71 -5.95
N MET A 266 5.02 -6.29 -6.77
CA MET A 266 4.88 -5.14 -7.69
C MET A 266 3.79 -5.36 -8.75
N ASP A 267 3.67 -6.59 -9.28
CA ASP A 267 2.60 -6.94 -10.23
C ASP A 267 1.21 -6.59 -9.69
N ARG A 268 0.92 -6.97 -8.44
CA ARG A 268 -0.38 -6.67 -7.82
C ARG A 268 -0.59 -5.17 -7.68
N GLN A 269 0.43 -4.45 -7.15
CA GLN A 269 0.33 -3.01 -6.93
C GLN A 269 0.11 -2.24 -8.24
N ILE A 270 0.75 -2.66 -9.33
CA ILE A 270 0.69 -2.00 -10.63
C ILE A 270 -0.57 -2.39 -11.40
N LEU A 271 -1.04 -3.63 -11.27
CA LEU A 271 -2.20 -4.12 -11.99
C LEU A 271 -3.53 -3.64 -11.39
N PHE A 272 -3.64 -3.45 -10.08
CA PHE A 272 -4.89 -3.02 -9.45
C PHE A 272 -5.48 -1.74 -10.07
N PRO A 273 -4.74 -0.64 -10.25
CA PRO A 273 -5.28 0.56 -10.89
C PRO A 273 -5.60 0.38 -12.38
N LYS A 274 -5.07 -0.64 -13.09
CA LYS A 274 -5.33 -0.85 -14.51
C LYS A 274 -6.82 -0.94 -14.83
N TRP A 275 -7.60 -1.59 -13.97
CA TRP A 275 -9.04 -1.78 -14.16
C TRP A 275 -9.90 -0.76 -13.41
N THR A 276 -9.42 -0.28 -12.26
CA THR A 276 -10.20 0.67 -11.43
C THR A 276 -10.00 2.12 -11.86
N ASN A 277 -8.78 2.48 -12.31
CA ASN A 277 -8.39 3.84 -12.71
C ASN A 277 -7.42 3.81 -13.91
N PRO A 278 -7.86 3.35 -15.11
CA PRO A 278 -6.98 3.05 -16.24
C PRO A 278 -6.18 4.27 -16.74
N ILE A 279 -6.73 5.48 -16.63
CA ILE A 279 -6.03 6.71 -17.03
C ILE A 279 -4.85 6.95 -16.07
N ILE A 280 -5.07 6.86 -14.75
CA ILE A 280 -4.00 7.04 -13.76
C ILE A 280 -2.94 5.95 -13.94
N TRP A 281 -3.35 4.71 -14.17
CA TRP A 281 -2.43 3.62 -14.46
C TRP A 281 -1.57 3.91 -15.70
N ALA A 282 -2.18 4.30 -16.83
CA ALA A 282 -1.46 4.61 -18.06
C ALA A 282 -0.47 5.77 -17.88
N MET A 283 -0.88 6.85 -17.19
CA MET A 283 0.01 7.96 -16.87
C MET A 283 1.19 7.52 -16.00
N THR A 284 0.94 6.63 -15.03
CA THR A 284 1.99 6.10 -14.15
C THR A 284 2.97 5.21 -14.92
N VAL A 285 2.48 4.38 -15.85
CA VAL A 285 3.33 3.57 -16.76
C VAL A 285 4.24 4.47 -17.58
N VAL A 286 3.68 5.49 -18.24
CA VAL A 286 4.46 6.43 -19.08
C VAL A 286 5.49 7.15 -18.23
N PHE A 287 5.09 7.72 -17.09
CA PHE A 287 5.99 8.45 -16.20
C PHE A 287 7.15 7.57 -15.70
N TYR A 288 6.86 6.33 -15.31
CA TYR A 288 7.89 5.45 -14.75
C TYR A 288 8.88 4.98 -15.80
N LEU A 289 8.40 4.65 -17.02
CA LEU A 289 9.26 4.26 -18.15
C LEU A 289 10.11 5.45 -18.61
N ASP A 290 9.53 6.64 -18.67
CA ASP A 290 10.23 7.87 -19.00
C ASP A 290 11.33 8.21 -18.00
N LEU A 291 11.05 8.13 -16.69
CA LEU A 291 12.05 8.32 -15.63
C LEU A 291 13.19 7.30 -15.72
N ALA A 292 12.87 6.01 -15.93
CA ALA A 292 13.88 4.96 -16.08
C ALA A 292 14.78 5.22 -17.31
N LEU A 293 14.17 5.63 -18.43
CA LEU A 293 14.89 5.99 -19.65
C LEU A 293 15.77 7.23 -19.43
N ALA A 294 15.26 8.26 -18.75
CA ALA A 294 16.02 9.48 -18.44
C ALA A 294 17.24 9.17 -17.57
N ILE A 295 17.12 8.33 -16.56
CA ILE A 295 18.25 7.90 -15.72
C ILE A 295 19.27 7.12 -16.56
N LEU A 296 18.82 6.20 -17.42
CA LEU A 296 19.72 5.42 -18.27
C LEU A 296 20.49 6.32 -19.24
N VAL A 297 19.78 7.16 -19.99
CA VAL A 297 20.38 8.04 -21.02
C VAL A 297 21.34 9.05 -20.38
N THR A 298 20.95 9.69 -19.28
CA THR A 298 21.83 10.65 -18.60
C THR A 298 23.07 9.97 -18.01
N THR A 299 22.94 8.73 -17.51
CA THR A 299 24.10 7.94 -17.07
C THR A 299 25.07 7.68 -18.24
N ILE A 300 24.55 7.30 -19.40
CA ILE A 300 25.36 7.09 -20.63
C ILE A 300 26.04 8.40 -21.03
N ILE A 301 25.31 9.54 -21.05
CA ILE A 301 25.86 10.85 -21.38
C ILE A 301 26.99 11.23 -20.42
N VAL A 302 26.83 11.00 -19.11
CA VAL A 302 27.92 11.26 -18.14
C VAL A 302 29.16 10.42 -18.42
N VAL A 303 28.98 9.14 -18.73
CA VAL A 303 30.11 8.27 -19.11
C VAL A 303 30.79 8.80 -20.38
N MET A 304 30.04 9.15 -21.42
CA MET A 304 30.58 9.72 -22.66
C MET A 304 31.28 11.06 -22.42
N PHE A 305 30.75 11.90 -21.51
CA PHE A 305 31.37 13.17 -21.13
C PHE A 305 32.73 12.97 -20.45
N LEU A 306 32.88 11.97 -19.59
CA LEU A 306 34.15 11.64 -18.94
C LEU A 306 35.23 11.19 -19.95
N PHE A 307 34.81 10.61 -21.09
CA PHE A 307 35.71 10.26 -22.21
C PHE A 307 35.88 11.36 -23.25
N GLY A 308 35.32 12.57 -23.05
CA GLY A 308 35.42 13.68 -23.99
C GLY A 308 34.58 13.53 -25.26
N LEU A 309 33.64 12.58 -25.30
CA LEU A 309 32.82 12.27 -26.49
C LEU A 309 31.56 13.13 -26.61
N VAL A 310 31.22 13.88 -25.56
CA VAL A 310 30.04 14.77 -25.49
C VAL A 310 30.45 16.14 -24.95
N GLY A 311 29.81 17.20 -25.49
CA GLY A 311 30.09 18.58 -25.08
C GLY A 311 29.75 18.87 -23.61
N PRO A 312 30.37 19.91 -23.02
CA PRO A 312 30.29 20.18 -21.58
C PRO A 312 28.86 20.50 -21.13
N PHE A 313 28.05 21.12 -21.96
CA PHE A 313 26.66 21.45 -21.58
C PHE A 313 25.82 20.20 -21.24
N LEU A 314 25.77 19.23 -22.15
CA LEU A 314 25.02 17.97 -21.94
C LEU A 314 25.62 17.15 -20.80
N GLY A 315 26.96 17.11 -20.70
CA GLY A 315 27.65 16.42 -19.60
C GLY A 315 27.25 16.96 -18.24
N TRP A 316 27.38 18.27 -18.01
CA TRP A 316 27.01 18.91 -16.76
C TRP A 316 25.52 18.85 -16.47
N LEU A 317 24.66 19.05 -17.47
CA LEU A 317 23.21 18.92 -17.32
C LEU A 317 22.84 17.52 -16.79
N SER A 318 23.45 16.46 -17.36
CA SER A 318 23.22 15.07 -16.95
C SER A 318 23.75 14.81 -15.53
N CYS A 319 24.92 15.37 -15.16
CA CYS A 319 25.43 15.29 -13.79
C CYS A 319 24.46 15.94 -12.78
N VAL A 320 23.98 17.15 -13.08
CA VAL A 320 23.01 17.85 -12.22
C VAL A 320 21.72 17.02 -12.06
N PHE A 321 21.19 16.48 -13.16
CA PHE A 321 20.00 15.61 -13.11
C PHE A 321 20.22 14.41 -12.18
N LEU A 322 21.32 13.67 -12.32
CA LEU A 322 21.61 12.51 -11.47
C LEU A 322 21.78 12.91 -9.99
N VAL A 323 22.42 14.04 -9.71
CA VAL A 323 22.53 14.58 -8.34
C VAL A 323 21.16 14.90 -7.76
N LEU A 324 20.26 15.49 -8.55
CA LEU A 324 18.89 15.79 -8.11
C LEU A 324 18.08 14.51 -7.87
N VAL A 325 18.17 13.50 -8.76
CA VAL A 325 17.55 12.18 -8.54
C VAL A 325 18.07 11.56 -7.24
N PHE A 326 19.38 11.56 -7.03
CA PHE A 326 19.99 11.08 -5.79
C PHE A 326 19.45 11.81 -4.56
N SER A 327 19.31 13.13 -4.63
CA SER A 327 18.77 13.94 -3.54
C SER A 327 17.32 13.55 -3.19
N VAL A 328 16.48 13.35 -4.20
CA VAL A 328 15.09 12.87 -4.01
C VAL A 328 15.08 11.49 -3.34
N VAL A 329 15.94 10.57 -3.77
CA VAL A 329 16.08 9.24 -3.17
C VAL A 329 16.48 9.31 -1.71
N MET A 330 17.40 10.21 -1.35
CA MET A 330 17.81 10.44 0.04
C MET A 330 16.70 11.05 0.89
N LEU A 331 15.87 11.93 0.30
CA LEU A 331 14.67 12.45 0.96
C LEU A 331 13.63 11.35 1.21
N LEU A 332 13.39 10.47 0.24
CA LEU A 332 12.49 9.32 0.41
C LEU A 332 12.90 8.42 1.58
N ARG A 333 14.21 8.25 1.82
CA ARG A 333 14.70 7.47 2.95
C ARG A 333 14.23 8.04 4.30
N GLN A 334 14.10 9.35 4.42
CA GLN A 334 13.65 10.00 5.66
C GLN A 334 12.16 9.80 5.94
N VAL A 335 11.40 9.41 4.94
CA VAL A 335 9.96 9.08 5.09
C VAL A 335 9.74 7.74 5.76
N ASN A 336 10.67 6.79 5.59
CA ASN A 336 10.60 5.50 6.28
C ASN A 336 11.05 5.68 7.74
N PRO A 337 10.19 5.39 8.74
CA PRO A 337 10.52 5.55 10.15
C PRO A 337 11.54 4.54 10.66
N PHE A 338 11.83 3.48 9.91
CA PHE A 338 12.78 2.44 10.30
C PHE A 338 14.17 2.73 9.77
N HIS A 339 15.17 2.39 10.59
CA HIS A 339 16.55 2.63 10.21
C HIS A 339 17.00 1.64 9.12
N ILE A 340 17.09 2.12 7.88
CA ILE A 340 17.73 1.41 6.77
C ILE A 340 19.05 2.12 6.46
N PRO A 341 20.21 1.41 6.43
CA PRO A 341 21.50 2.02 6.13
C PRO A 341 21.50 2.70 4.75
N VAL A 342 22.20 3.83 4.64
CA VAL A 342 22.33 4.60 3.38
C VAL A 342 22.86 3.70 2.25
N ARG A 343 23.87 2.88 2.55
CA ARG A 343 24.45 1.95 1.56
C ARG A 343 23.42 0.98 0.98
N SER A 344 22.57 0.37 1.84
CA SER A 344 21.53 -0.57 1.42
C SER A 344 20.46 0.12 0.61
N TRP A 345 20.07 1.36 1.01
CA TRP A 345 19.10 2.19 0.31
C TRP A 345 19.56 2.55 -1.10
N LEU A 346 20.82 3.01 -1.24
CA LEU A 346 21.39 3.40 -2.53
C LEU A 346 21.65 2.18 -3.43
N ALA A 347 22.15 1.08 -2.89
CA ALA A 347 22.37 -0.15 -3.65
C ALA A 347 21.07 -0.72 -4.24
N SER A 348 19.95 -0.48 -3.56
CA SER A 348 18.62 -0.98 -3.99
C SER A 348 17.92 -0.06 -4.97
N PHE A 349 18.32 1.21 -5.07
CA PHE A 349 17.59 2.19 -5.87
C PHE A 349 17.59 1.89 -7.38
N LEU A 350 18.75 1.63 -7.99
CA LEU A 350 18.83 1.31 -9.41
C LEU A 350 18.12 -0.01 -9.74
N PRO A 351 18.35 -1.13 -9.01
CA PRO A 351 17.55 -2.33 -9.17
C PRO A 351 16.04 -2.08 -9.05
N PHE A 352 15.62 -1.27 -8.09
CA PHE A 352 14.22 -0.86 -7.92
C PHE A 352 13.67 -0.19 -9.18
N ILE A 353 14.34 0.84 -9.70
CA ILE A 353 13.87 1.59 -10.87
C ILE A 353 13.72 0.69 -12.10
N PHE A 354 14.75 -0.10 -12.43
CA PHE A 354 14.74 -0.89 -13.65
C PHE A 354 13.80 -2.10 -13.58
N VAL A 355 13.76 -2.80 -12.43
CA VAL A 355 12.83 -3.93 -12.27
C VAL A 355 11.38 -3.44 -12.20
N THR A 356 11.11 -2.35 -11.52
CA THR A 356 9.77 -1.74 -11.49
C THR A 356 9.36 -1.26 -12.89
N GLY A 357 10.26 -0.63 -13.65
CA GLY A 357 10.02 -0.26 -15.05
C GLY A 357 9.68 -1.47 -15.92
N PHE A 358 10.40 -2.58 -15.76
CA PHE A 358 10.08 -3.84 -16.45
C PHE A 358 8.70 -4.38 -16.05
N VAL A 359 8.33 -4.34 -14.77
CA VAL A 359 7.00 -4.77 -14.32
C VAL A 359 5.89 -3.86 -14.87
N PHE A 360 6.12 -2.55 -14.94
CA PHE A 360 5.19 -1.63 -15.62
C PHE A 360 5.02 -1.98 -17.10
N LEU A 361 6.10 -2.19 -17.83
CA LEU A 361 6.03 -2.61 -19.24
C LEU A 361 5.26 -3.92 -19.39
N ARG A 362 5.55 -4.93 -18.55
CA ARG A 362 4.86 -6.22 -18.55
C ARG A 362 3.37 -6.07 -18.25
N SER A 363 2.99 -5.14 -17.37
CA SER A 363 1.59 -4.92 -16.98
C SER A 363 0.70 -4.47 -18.15
N VAL A 364 1.27 -3.89 -19.20
CA VAL A 364 0.55 -3.52 -20.43
C VAL A 364 -0.08 -4.75 -21.08
N PHE A 365 0.67 -5.86 -21.12
CA PHE A 365 0.28 -7.11 -21.78
C PHE A 365 -0.44 -8.09 -20.86
N ARG A 366 -0.36 -7.90 -19.54
CA ARG A 366 -0.96 -8.81 -18.56
C ARG A 366 -2.41 -8.43 -18.25
N ASN A 367 -3.31 -9.39 -18.39
CA ASN A 367 -4.77 -9.19 -18.25
C ASN A 367 -5.38 -9.95 -17.07
N TYR A 368 -4.59 -10.42 -16.12
CA TYR A 368 -5.06 -11.10 -14.91
C TYR A 368 -4.24 -10.68 -13.70
N ILE A 369 -4.84 -10.80 -12.52
CA ILE A 369 -4.21 -10.62 -11.21
C ILE A 369 -4.00 -12.02 -10.62
N ASP A 370 -2.78 -12.32 -10.18
CA ASP A 370 -2.47 -13.52 -9.42
C ASP A 370 -2.38 -13.13 -7.93
N TRP A 371 -3.27 -13.72 -7.13
CA TRP A 371 -3.32 -13.41 -5.70
C TRP A 371 -3.58 -14.67 -4.87
N HIS A 372 -2.60 -15.03 -4.05
CA HIS A 372 -2.62 -16.23 -3.20
C HIS A 372 -3.02 -17.51 -3.95
N GLY A 373 -2.44 -17.73 -5.14
CA GLY A 373 -2.68 -18.91 -5.95
C GLY A 373 -3.99 -18.90 -6.76
N THR A 374 -4.76 -17.81 -6.69
CA THR A 374 -5.95 -17.63 -7.52
C THR A 374 -5.68 -16.55 -8.58
N LYS A 375 -5.91 -16.88 -9.84
CA LYS A 375 -5.88 -15.92 -10.95
C LYS A 375 -7.27 -15.34 -11.15
N TYR A 376 -7.36 -14.02 -11.15
CA TYR A 376 -8.58 -13.28 -11.41
C TYR A 376 -8.45 -12.52 -12.73
N TRP A 377 -9.47 -12.57 -13.58
CA TRP A 377 -9.59 -11.75 -14.78
C TRP A 377 -10.60 -10.64 -14.54
N PRO A 378 -10.13 -9.44 -14.17
CA PRO A 378 -11.03 -8.33 -13.91
C PRO A 378 -11.50 -7.66 -15.19
N GLY A 379 -12.76 -7.22 -15.17
CA GLY A 379 -13.34 -6.31 -16.14
C GLY A 379 -13.26 -4.85 -15.68
N LYS A 380 -14.03 -3.98 -16.35
CA LYS A 380 -14.12 -2.55 -16.02
C LYS A 380 -14.52 -2.33 -14.56
N GLY A 381 -13.79 -1.48 -13.87
CA GLY A 381 -14.04 -1.17 -12.44
C GLY A 381 -13.54 -2.24 -11.47
N GLY A 382 -12.83 -3.29 -11.93
CA GLY A 382 -12.31 -4.36 -11.09
C GLY A 382 -13.30 -5.52 -10.84
N VAL A 383 -14.42 -5.54 -11.55
CA VAL A 383 -15.42 -6.62 -11.46
C VAL A 383 -14.82 -7.93 -11.94
N VAL A 384 -14.96 -9.01 -11.19
CA VAL A 384 -14.47 -10.34 -11.54
C VAL A 384 -15.30 -10.91 -12.71
N LEU A 385 -14.66 -11.19 -13.84
CA LEU A 385 -15.27 -11.85 -14.98
C LEU A 385 -15.09 -13.36 -14.90
N SER A 386 -13.93 -13.80 -14.43
CA SER A 386 -13.61 -15.21 -14.15
C SER A 386 -12.51 -15.32 -13.10
N ALA A 387 -12.46 -16.42 -12.40
CA ALA A 387 -11.41 -16.79 -11.47
C ALA A 387 -11.00 -18.24 -11.68
N GLU A 388 -9.71 -18.51 -11.56
CA GLU A 388 -9.15 -19.86 -11.66
C GLU A 388 -8.21 -20.07 -10.47
N SER A 389 -8.55 -20.99 -9.59
CA SER A 389 -7.69 -21.39 -8.49
C SER A 389 -6.64 -22.37 -9.00
N ALA A 390 -5.38 -22.19 -8.64
CA ALA A 390 -4.37 -23.21 -8.84
C ALA A 390 -4.74 -24.41 -7.95
N ASP A 391 -4.65 -25.63 -8.51
CA ASP A 391 -4.93 -26.86 -7.77
C ASP A 391 -4.16 -26.86 -6.43
N PRO A 392 -4.82 -27.22 -5.31
CA PRO A 392 -4.19 -27.19 -3.99
C PRO A 392 -2.96 -28.11 -3.85
N VAL A 393 -2.73 -29.02 -4.79
CA VAL A 393 -1.62 -30.00 -4.79
C VAL A 393 -0.26 -29.36 -5.12
N LEU A 394 -0.20 -28.16 -5.72
CA LEU A 394 1.04 -27.49 -6.11
C LEU A 394 1.40 -26.25 -5.26
N GLY A 395 0.57 -25.86 -4.28
CA GLY A 395 0.72 -24.64 -3.49
C GLY A 395 1.49 -24.77 -2.18
N ALA A 396 1.91 -25.96 -1.77
CA ALA A 396 2.52 -26.19 -0.45
C ALA A 396 4.01 -25.78 -0.33
N GLY A 397 4.55 -25.02 -1.26
CA GLY A 397 5.98 -24.71 -1.30
C GLY A 397 6.39 -23.24 -1.36
N HIS A 398 5.47 -22.29 -1.37
CA HIS A 398 5.83 -20.87 -1.49
C HIS A 398 5.01 -20.01 -0.53
N ALA A 399 5.52 -19.85 0.70
CA ALA A 399 5.17 -18.72 1.55
C ALA A 399 5.79 -17.46 0.90
N ASP A 400 4.97 -16.63 0.27
CA ASP A 400 5.34 -15.29 -0.24
C ASP A 400 5.31 -14.24 0.86
#